data_e6a5d1b187bb4dce3d8d9c14523cbb2d
#
_entry.id   e6a5d1b187bb4dce3d8d9c14523cbb2d
#
_cell.length_a   1.000
_cell.length_b   1.000
_cell.length_c   1.000
_cell.angle_alpha   90.00
_cell.angle_beta   90.00
_cell.angle_gamma   90.00
#
_symmetry.space_group_name_H-M   'P 1'
#
loop_
_entity.id
_entity.type
_entity.pdbx_description
1 polymer ?
#
loop_
_entity_poly.entity_id
_entity_poly.type
_entity_poly.pdbx_seq_one_letter_code
_entity_poly.pdbx_strand_id
1 'polypeptide(L)'
;SISGAVKAVSDVPFDVAILPRDMAQVRRLLEAGVDHIGFGLDAACERVFRQVKGGSWAKSLELIEGTAQLFPGRGAVHLIVGLGETEREMVERVQWARDLGLEVGLFAFTPVRGTHLADRPPPSLATYRRMQAARWLIVHDRTRIEDIAFDSRERLVCLGAPLPGDGEAFRTSGCPHCNRPFYNEQPSGPLYNYPRPLTAGEAGRAIMEMEG
;
A
#
# COMPACT_ATOMS: atom_id res chain seq x y z
N SER A 1 11.14 -19.02 -18.67
CA SER A 1 10.17 -18.41 -17.72
C SER A 1 9.27 -17.43 -18.47
N ILE A 2 8.07 -17.13 -17.93
CA ILE A 2 7.15 -16.13 -18.51
C ILE A 2 7.84 -14.76 -18.57
N SER A 3 8.53 -14.37 -17.50
CA SER A 3 9.28 -13.11 -17.43
C SER A 3 10.34 -13.02 -18.54
N GLY A 4 11.12 -14.08 -18.77
CA GLY A 4 12.11 -14.12 -19.84
C GLY A 4 11.50 -13.99 -21.24
N ALA A 5 10.32 -14.58 -21.46
CA ALA A 5 9.62 -14.46 -22.73
C ALA A 5 9.09 -13.03 -22.97
N VAL A 6 8.57 -12.36 -21.92
CA VAL A 6 8.12 -10.96 -21.99
C VAL A 6 9.32 -10.04 -22.27
N LYS A 7 10.42 -10.19 -21.54
CA LYS A 7 11.62 -9.37 -21.70
C LYS A 7 12.32 -9.57 -23.05
N ALA A 8 12.12 -10.70 -23.70
CA ALA A 8 12.67 -10.94 -25.05
C ALA A 8 11.97 -10.11 -26.14
N VAL A 9 10.77 -9.60 -25.87
CA VAL A 9 9.93 -8.90 -26.87
C VAL A 9 9.53 -7.47 -26.42
N SER A 10 9.83 -7.07 -25.18
CA SER A 10 9.39 -5.77 -24.63
C SER A 10 10.28 -5.33 -23.47
N ASP A 11 10.60 -4.03 -23.44
CA ASP A 11 11.31 -3.38 -22.33
C ASP A 11 10.35 -2.91 -21.21
N VAL A 12 9.07 -3.25 -21.30
CA VAL A 12 8.08 -2.88 -20.27
C VAL A 12 8.50 -3.49 -18.92
N PRO A 13 8.46 -2.71 -17.82
CA PRO A 13 8.71 -3.24 -16.48
C PRO A 13 7.79 -4.42 -16.16
N PHE A 14 8.37 -5.46 -15.59
CA PHE A 14 7.67 -6.68 -15.22
C PHE A 14 7.71 -6.86 -13.69
N ASP A 15 6.56 -6.57 -13.07
CA ASP A 15 6.41 -6.64 -11.63
C ASP A 15 5.63 -7.89 -11.22
N VAL A 16 5.98 -8.48 -10.09
CA VAL A 16 5.24 -9.59 -9.48
C VAL A 16 4.76 -9.23 -8.09
N ALA A 17 3.49 -9.51 -7.79
CA ALA A 17 2.92 -9.36 -6.46
C ALA A 17 2.86 -10.75 -5.78
N ILE A 18 3.68 -10.95 -4.75
CA ILE A 18 3.82 -12.22 -4.04
C ILE A 18 4.37 -11.98 -2.63
N LEU A 19 4.14 -12.92 -1.72
CA LEU A 19 4.96 -13.04 -0.51
C LEU A 19 5.92 -14.24 -0.71
N PRO A 20 7.20 -14.01 -1.07
CA PRO A 20 8.16 -15.08 -1.27
C PRO A 20 8.37 -15.90 0.00
N ARG A 21 8.72 -17.17 -0.16
CA ARG A 21 8.98 -18.06 0.98
C ARG A 21 10.35 -17.85 1.63
N ASP A 22 11.32 -17.43 0.83
CA ASP A 22 12.72 -17.27 1.21
C ASP A 22 13.49 -16.36 0.24
N MET A 23 14.68 -15.95 0.63
CA MET A 23 15.59 -15.13 -0.19
C MET A 23 16.05 -15.82 -1.47
N ALA A 24 16.09 -17.16 -1.50
CA ALA A 24 16.43 -17.89 -2.73
C ALA A 24 15.33 -17.71 -3.78
N GLN A 25 14.06 -17.67 -3.38
CA GLN A 25 12.97 -17.35 -4.30
C GLN A 25 13.03 -15.89 -4.79
N VAL A 26 13.36 -14.93 -3.91
CA VAL A 26 13.59 -13.52 -4.31
C VAL A 26 14.66 -13.45 -5.39
N ARG A 27 15.84 -14.04 -5.17
CA ARG A 27 16.93 -14.07 -6.15
C ARG A 27 16.49 -14.66 -7.48
N ARG A 28 15.85 -15.83 -7.47
CA ARG A 28 15.37 -16.49 -8.70
C ARG A 28 14.39 -15.64 -9.50
N LEU A 29 13.52 -14.86 -8.82
CA LEU A 29 12.57 -13.96 -9.49
C LEU A 29 13.34 -12.82 -10.20
N LEU A 30 14.27 -12.17 -9.51
CA LEU A 30 15.08 -11.08 -10.06
C LEU A 30 15.98 -11.58 -11.21
N GLU A 31 16.63 -12.73 -11.05
CA GLU A 31 17.44 -13.37 -12.09
C GLU A 31 16.60 -13.80 -13.32
N ALA A 32 15.32 -14.11 -13.10
CA ALA A 32 14.39 -14.42 -14.19
C ALA A 32 13.88 -13.17 -14.93
N GLY A 33 14.35 -11.96 -14.60
CA GLY A 33 14.00 -10.72 -15.27
C GLY A 33 12.80 -9.98 -14.66
N VAL A 34 12.41 -10.29 -13.42
CA VAL A 34 11.43 -9.48 -12.68
C VAL A 34 12.09 -8.18 -12.28
N ASP A 35 11.45 -7.05 -12.56
CA ASP A 35 11.98 -5.72 -12.22
C ASP A 35 11.70 -5.34 -10.76
N HIS A 36 10.46 -5.58 -10.27
CA HIS A 36 10.08 -5.29 -8.89
C HIS A 36 9.27 -6.43 -8.29
N ILE A 37 9.43 -6.61 -6.98
CA ILE A 37 8.66 -7.57 -6.18
C ILE A 37 7.76 -6.78 -5.23
N GLY A 38 6.45 -6.86 -5.46
CA GLY A 38 5.42 -6.37 -4.55
C GLY A 38 5.14 -7.40 -3.46
N PHE A 39 5.60 -7.13 -2.25
CA PHE A 39 5.37 -8.02 -1.11
C PHE A 39 3.95 -7.85 -0.59
N GLY A 40 3.13 -8.88 -0.74
CA GLY A 40 1.78 -8.93 -0.16
C GLY A 40 1.84 -9.13 1.36
N LEU A 41 2.33 -8.14 2.11
CA LEU A 41 2.29 -8.15 3.57
C LEU A 41 0.85 -8.01 4.06
N ASP A 42 0.07 -7.15 3.40
CA ASP A 42 -1.34 -6.85 3.56
C ASP A 42 -1.69 -6.20 4.92
N ALA A 43 -1.17 -6.72 6.02
CA ALA A 43 -1.44 -6.24 7.37
C ALA A 43 -0.44 -5.17 7.82
N ALA A 44 -0.91 -4.19 8.58
CA ALA A 44 -0.06 -3.15 9.17
C ALA A 44 0.67 -3.61 10.44
N CYS A 45 0.11 -4.56 11.19
CA CYS A 45 0.65 -5.05 12.46
C CYS A 45 0.52 -6.57 12.60
N GLU A 46 1.29 -7.13 13.54
CA GLU A 46 1.33 -8.58 13.77
C GLU A 46 -0.02 -9.16 14.16
N ARG A 47 -0.78 -8.46 15.01
CA ARG A 47 -2.11 -8.87 15.45
C ARG A 47 -3.04 -9.14 14.26
N VAL A 48 -3.08 -8.20 13.31
CA VAL A 48 -3.91 -8.32 12.10
C VAL A 48 -3.34 -9.39 11.17
N PHE A 49 -2.02 -9.43 10.98
CA PHE A 49 -1.37 -10.43 10.12
C PHE A 49 -1.71 -11.86 10.53
N ARG A 50 -1.67 -12.17 11.83
CA ARG A 50 -2.03 -13.49 12.36
C ARG A 50 -3.48 -13.86 12.07
N GLN A 51 -4.39 -12.89 12.07
CA GLN A 51 -5.81 -13.11 11.80
C GLN A 51 -6.13 -13.36 10.33
N VAL A 52 -5.43 -12.66 9.42
CA VAL A 52 -5.82 -12.62 8.01
C VAL A 52 -4.94 -13.49 7.10
N LYS A 53 -3.66 -13.64 7.42
CA LYS A 53 -2.71 -14.40 6.58
C LYS A 53 -2.19 -15.66 7.27
N GLY A 54 -1.98 -15.61 8.56
CA GLY A 54 -1.26 -16.64 9.27
C GLY A 54 0.24 -16.66 8.94
N GLY A 55 0.96 -17.65 9.46
CA GLY A 55 2.40 -17.73 9.29
C GLY A 55 3.18 -16.86 10.27
N SER A 56 4.43 -16.55 9.95
CA SER A 56 5.34 -15.80 10.83
C SER A 56 5.48 -14.36 10.35
N TRP A 57 4.97 -13.42 11.13
CA TRP A 57 5.15 -11.99 10.94
C TRP A 57 6.63 -11.61 10.87
N ALA A 58 7.41 -12.04 11.87
CA ALA A 58 8.84 -11.73 11.94
C ALA A 58 9.61 -12.19 10.70
N LYS A 59 9.37 -13.44 10.24
CA LYS A 59 10.01 -13.95 9.02
C LYS A 59 9.60 -13.17 7.77
N SER A 60 8.36 -12.69 7.71
CA SER A 60 7.91 -11.86 6.58
C SER A 60 8.63 -10.53 6.56
N LEU A 61 8.79 -9.87 7.73
CA LEU A 61 9.54 -8.62 7.83
C LEU A 61 11.02 -8.83 7.51
N GLU A 62 11.66 -9.83 8.09
CA GLU A 62 13.07 -10.19 7.83
C GLU A 62 13.34 -10.39 6.32
N LEU A 63 12.43 -11.07 5.63
CA LEU A 63 12.53 -11.29 4.19
C LEU A 63 12.42 -9.97 3.40
N ILE A 64 11.49 -9.10 3.76
CA ILE A 64 11.29 -7.79 3.11
C ILE A 64 12.50 -6.89 3.37
N GLU A 65 12.95 -6.79 4.62
CA GLU A 65 14.13 -6.01 5.03
C GLU A 65 15.40 -6.50 4.33
N GLY A 66 15.63 -7.81 4.33
CA GLY A 66 16.76 -8.42 3.61
C GLY A 66 16.71 -8.16 2.11
N THR A 67 15.50 -8.12 1.51
CA THR A 67 15.36 -7.78 0.09
C THR A 67 15.68 -6.30 -0.15
N ALA A 68 15.17 -5.40 0.69
CA ALA A 68 15.45 -3.97 0.58
C ALA A 68 16.96 -3.66 0.68
N GLN A 69 17.67 -4.35 1.59
CA GLN A 69 19.11 -4.20 1.77
C GLN A 69 19.92 -4.75 0.60
N LEU A 70 19.58 -5.93 0.10
CA LEU A 70 20.36 -6.61 -0.94
C LEU A 70 20.01 -6.13 -2.36
N PHE A 71 18.80 -5.63 -2.56
CA PHE A 71 18.27 -5.22 -3.87
C PHE A 71 17.52 -3.88 -3.74
N PRO A 72 18.22 -2.78 -3.41
CA PRO A 72 17.60 -1.48 -3.22
C PRO A 72 16.81 -1.04 -4.46
N GLY A 73 15.62 -0.47 -4.24
CA GLY A 73 14.74 -0.01 -5.31
C GLY A 73 14.02 -1.13 -6.08
N ARG A 74 14.14 -2.41 -5.66
CA ARG A 74 13.50 -3.55 -6.35
C ARG A 74 12.30 -4.13 -5.56
N GLY A 75 11.83 -3.46 -4.52
CA GLY A 75 10.75 -3.92 -3.65
C GLY A 75 9.66 -2.89 -3.44
N ALA A 76 8.44 -3.40 -3.31
CA ALA A 76 7.27 -2.65 -2.86
C ALA A 76 6.54 -3.44 -1.77
N VAL A 77 5.90 -2.76 -0.84
CA VAL A 77 5.01 -3.39 0.17
C VAL A 77 3.56 -3.05 -0.16
N HIS A 78 2.72 -4.08 -0.20
CA HIS A 78 1.29 -3.93 -0.32
C HIS A 78 0.64 -3.97 1.07
N LEU A 79 -0.18 -2.97 1.38
CA LEU A 79 -0.92 -2.84 2.63
C LEU A 79 -2.41 -2.67 2.33
N ILE A 80 -3.26 -3.33 3.11
CA ILE A 80 -4.71 -3.27 2.98
C ILE A 80 -5.27 -2.53 4.19
N VAL A 81 -5.93 -1.39 3.94
CA VAL A 81 -6.62 -0.59 4.96
C VAL A 81 -7.99 -1.22 5.24
N GLY A 82 -8.31 -1.40 6.52
CA GLY A 82 -9.62 -1.89 6.98
C GLY A 82 -9.63 -3.35 7.43
N LEU A 83 -8.47 -3.97 7.64
CA LEU A 83 -8.35 -5.33 8.19
C LEU A 83 -8.49 -5.40 9.72
N GLY A 84 -8.54 -4.24 10.41
CA GLY A 84 -8.69 -4.13 11.87
C GLY A 84 -7.50 -3.49 12.56
N GLU A 85 -6.57 -2.96 11.81
CA GLU A 85 -5.51 -2.07 12.29
C GLU A 85 -6.08 -0.70 12.69
N THR A 86 -5.33 0.03 13.50
CA THR A 86 -5.57 1.44 13.74
C THR A 86 -4.93 2.29 12.64
N GLU A 87 -5.34 3.56 12.54
CA GLU A 87 -4.72 4.48 11.58
C GLU A 87 -3.24 4.73 11.93
N ARG A 88 -2.90 4.77 13.23
CA ARG A 88 -1.51 4.85 13.69
C ARG A 88 -0.70 3.64 13.25
N GLU A 89 -1.18 2.41 13.51
CA GLU A 89 -0.49 1.18 13.09
C GLU A 89 -0.21 1.17 11.57
N MET A 90 -1.17 1.68 10.76
CA MET A 90 -0.99 1.80 9.31
C MET A 90 0.10 2.82 8.95
N VAL A 91 0.07 4.00 9.55
CA VAL A 91 1.07 5.05 9.31
C VAL A 91 2.47 4.60 9.74
N GLU A 92 2.60 3.91 10.89
CA GLU A 92 3.86 3.30 11.35
C GLU A 92 4.42 2.32 10.32
N ARG A 93 3.54 1.52 9.70
CA ARG A 93 3.95 0.55 8.69
C ARG A 93 4.37 1.22 7.38
N VAL A 94 3.70 2.29 7.00
CA VAL A 94 4.10 3.12 5.85
C VAL A 94 5.47 3.75 6.08
N GLN A 95 5.70 4.33 7.27
CA GLN A 95 6.99 4.92 7.62
C GLN A 95 8.12 3.88 7.58
N TRP A 96 7.90 2.70 8.20
CA TRP A 96 8.87 1.59 8.16
C TRP A 96 9.25 1.22 6.72
N ALA A 97 8.27 1.10 5.83
CA ALA A 97 8.54 0.74 4.44
C ALA A 97 9.33 1.84 3.71
N ARG A 98 8.98 3.13 3.97
CA ARG A 98 9.70 4.27 3.41
C ARG A 98 11.16 4.32 3.89
N ASP A 99 11.39 4.08 5.18
CA ASP A 99 12.74 4.08 5.76
C ASP A 99 13.64 2.97 5.18
N LEU A 100 13.04 1.89 4.67
CA LEU A 100 13.71 0.83 3.93
C LEU A 100 13.88 1.14 2.42
N GLY A 101 13.39 2.28 1.94
CA GLY A 101 13.42 2.62 0.52
C GLY A 101 12.48 1.78 -0.36
N LEU A 102 11.41 1.24 0.23
CA LEU A 102 10.41 0.45 -0.47
C LEU A 102 9.26 1.34 -0.97
N GLU A 103 8.73 1.00 -2.14
CA GLU A 103 7.45 1.55 -2.59
C GLU A 103 6.30 1.03 -1.72
N VAL A 104 5.26 1.85 -1.54
CA VAL A 104 4.08 1.49 -0.73
C VAL A 104 2.80 1.56 -1.56
N GLY A 105 2.19 0.43 -1.80
CA GLY A 105 0.85 0.32 -2.39
C GLY A 105 -0.22 0.16 -1.32
N LEU A 106 -1.23 1.04 -1.33
CA LEU A 106 -2.41 0.94 -0.47
C LEU A 106 -3.60 0.37 -1.23
N PHE A 107 -4.33 -0.52 -0.55
CA PHE A 107 -5.55 -1.15 -1.02
C PHE A 107 -6.65 -0.96 0.00
N ALA A 108 -7.88 -0.68 -0.44
CA ALA A 108 -9.04 -0.75 0.44
C ALA A 108 -9.47 -2.22 0.61
N PHE A 109 -9.71 -2.64 1.84
CA PHE A 109 -10.28 -3.96 2.08
C PHE A 109 -11.65 -4.07 1.40
N THR A 110 -11.84 -5.14 0.62
CA THR A 110 -13.11 -5.46 -0.03
C THR A 110 -13.56 -6.85 0.42
N PRO A 111 -14.72 -6.98 1.06
CA PRO A 111 -15.23 -8.27 1.49
C PRO A 111 -15.52 -9.17 0.30
N VAL A 112 -15.07 -10.42 0.37
CA VAL A 112 -15.29 -11.42 -0.67
C VAL A 112 -16.17 -12.52 -0.11
N ARG A 113 -17.30 -12.78 -0.79
CA ARG A 113 -18.24 -13.84 -0.39
C ARG A 113 -17.54 -15.19 -0.32
N GLY A 114 -17.83 -15.94 0.75
CA GLY A 114 -17.25 -17.27 0.97
C GLY A 114 -15.90 -17.26 1.69
N THR A 115 -15.38 -16.09 2.08
CA THR A 115 -14.19 -15.97 2.93
C THR A 115 -14.59 -15.72 4.38
N HIS A 116 -13.66 -15.95 5.32
CA HIS A 116 -13.89 -15.69 6.75
C HIS A 116 -14.05 -14.20 7.10
N LEU A 117 -13.72 -13.29 6.17
CA LEU A 117 -13.90 -11.84 6.32
C LEU A 117 -15.07 -11.30 5.48
N ALA A 118 -15.94 -12.17 4.97
CA ALA A 118 -17.08 -11.78 4.10
C ALA A 118 -18.03 -10.76 4.75
N ASP A 119 -18.16 -10.81 6.07
CA ASP A 119 -19.06 -9.93 6.83
C ASP A 119 -18.39 -8.68 7.41
N ARG A 120 -17.07 -8.53 7.19
CA ARG A 120 -16.34 -7.32 7.60
C ARG A 120 -16.67 -6.19 6.63
N PRO A 121 -17.07 -4.99 7.11
CA PRO A 121 -17.30 -3.86 6.21
C PRO A 121 -15.98 -3.35 5.63
N PRO A 122 -16.00 -2.77 4.43
CA PRO A 122 -14.84 -2.03 3.90
C PRO A 122 -14.52 -0.83 4.79
N PRO A 123 -13.31 -0.26 4.70
CA PRO A 123 -12.98 0.96 5.43
C PRO A 123 -13.90 2.11 4.99
N SER A 124 -14.17 3.06 5.90
CA SER A 124 -14.82 4.29 5.48
C SER A 124 -13.94 5.02 4.47
N LEU A 125 -14.57 5.77 3.56
CA LEU A 125 -13.82 6.56 2.59
C LEU A 125 -12.91 7.58 3.31
N ALA A 126 -13.40 8.17 4.42
CA ALA A 126 -12.63 9.08 5.25
C ALA A 126 -11.34 8.46 5.81
N THR A 127 -11.43 7.26 6.39
CA THR A 127 -10.25 6.53 6.86
C THR A 127 -9.27 6.27 5.71
N TYR A 128 -9.79 5.81 4.57
CA TYR A 128 -8.91 5.51 3.44
C TYR A 128 -8.22 6.77 2.89
N ARG A 129 -8.95 7.91 2.79
CA ARG A 129 -8.38 9.20 2.36
C ARG A 129 -7.28 9.69 3.32
N ARG A 130 -7.48 9.60 4.63
CA ARG A 130 -6.43 9.95 5.61
C ARG A 130 -5.19 9.08 5.42
N MET A 131 -5.35 7.78 5.18
CA MET A 131 -4.22 6.87 4.94
C MET A 131 -3.50 7.17 3.61
N GLN A 132 -4.24 7.51 2.55
CA GLN A 132 -3.66 7.95 1.29
C GLN A 132 -2.85 9.24 1.46
N ALA A 133 -3.40 10.23 2.17
CA ALA A 133 -2.75 11.50 2.45
C ALA A 133 -1.46 11.31 3.27
N ALA A 134 -1.53 10.57 4.39
CA ALA A 134 -0.36 10.27 5.23
C ALA A 134 0.71 9.50 4.42
N ARG A 135 0.32 8.45 3.69
CA ARG A 135 1.23 7.70 2.83
C ARG A 135 1.92 8.63 1.83
N TRP A 136 1.17 9.48 1.14
CA TRP A 136 1.73 10.37 0.12
C TRP A 136 2.78 11.32 0.73
N LEU A 137 2.45 11.96 1.85
CA LEU A 137 3.38 12.88 2.52
C LEU A 137 4.65 12.17 3.00
N ILE A 138 4.52 10.96 3.56
CA ILE A 138 5.67 10.18 4.06
C ILE A 138 6.58 9.73 2.90
N VAL A 139 6.02 9.16 1.83
CA VAL A 139 6.84 8.64 0.71
C VAL A 139 7.50 9.75 -0.10
N HIS A 140 7.00 10.99 -0.02
CA HIS A 140 7.61 12.18 -0.63
C HIS A 140 8.45 13.00 0.35
N ASP A 141 8.80 12.47 1.52
CA ASP A 141 9.61 13.11 2.56
C ASP A 141 9.09 14.50 3.00
N ARG A 142 7.75 14.67 3.00
CA ARG A 142 7.09 15.91 3.42
C ARG A 142 6.75 15.91 4.90
N THR A 143 6.61 14.75 5.49
CA THR A 143 6.35 14.54 6.92
C THR A 143 6.92 13.20 7.36
N ARG A 144 7.06 13.01 8.64
CA ARG A 144 7.36 11.74 9.29
C ARG A 144 6.31 11.43 10.33
N ILE A 145 6.27 10.17 10.79
CA ILE A 145 5.27 9.76 11.78
C ILE A 145 5.35 10.57 13.08
N GLU A 146 6.54 11.04 13.46
CA GLU A 146 6.77 11.85 14.66
C GLU A 146 6.04 13.21 14.61
N ASP A 147 5.77 13.72 13.40
CA ASP A 147 5.08 14.99 13.15
C ASP A 147 3.56 14.82 13.00
N ILE A 148 3.09 13.57 12.90
CA ILE A 148 1.67 13.23 12.71
C ILE A 148 0.99 13.07 14.07
N ALA A 149 -0.16 13.73 14.26
CA ALA A 149 -0.91 13.61 15.50
C ALA A 149 -2.10 12.63 15.36
N PHE A 150 -2.35 11.88 16.43
CA PHE A 150 -3.44 10.93 16.54
C PHE A 150 -4.25 11.23 17.82
N ASP A 151 -5.55 10.94 17.77
CA ASP A 151 -6.42 11.03 18.95
C ASP A 151 -6.27 9.80 19.87
N SER A 152 -7.06 9.78 20.96
CA SER A 152 -7.06 8.70 21.94
C SER A 152 -7.52 7.34 21.40
N ARG A 153 -8.10 7.30 20.19
CA ARG A 153 -8.50 6.10 19.48
C ARG A 153 -7.52 5.75 18.36
N GLU A 154 -6.37 6.41 18.32
CA GLU A 154 -5.33 6.27 17.30
C GLU A 154 -5.81 6.61 15.87
N ARG A 155 -6.86 7.45 15.76
CA ARG A 155 -7.29 8.05 14.51
C ARG A 155 -6.41 9.26 14.21
N LEU A 156 -5.98 9.41 12.95
CA LEU A 156 -5.19 10.54 12.48
C LEU A 156 -6.01 11.84 12.55
N VAL A 157 -5.48 12.85 13.21
CA VAL A 157 -6.09 14.18 13.37
C VAL A 157 -5.24 15.31 12.78
N CYS A 158 -3.94 15.11 12.57
CA CYS A 158 -3.08 16.10 11.92
C CYS A 158 -2.01 15.37 11.09
N LEU A 159 -1.80 15.82 9.87
CA LEU A 159 -0.84 15.23 8.92
C LEU A 159 0.61 15.69 9.10
N GLY A 160 0.85 16.69 9.98
CA GLY A 160 2.19 17.26 10.21
C GLY A 160 2.69 18.17 9.08
N ALA A 161 2.13 18.10 7.88
CA ALA A 161 2.49 18.92 6.74
C ALA A 161 1.26 19.22 5.86
N PRO A 162 1.27 20.30 5.08
CA PRO A 162 0.18 20.62 4.16
C PRO A 162 0.12 19.60 3.00
N LEU A 163 -1.08 19.12 2.70
CA LEU A 163 -1.33 18.28 1.55
C LEU A 163 -1.47 19.14 0.28
N PRO A 164 -0.85 18.78 -0.84
CA PRO A 164 -1.08 19.45 -2.13
C PRO A 164 -2.55 19.39 -2.55
N GLY A 165 -3.05 20.52 -3.05
CA GLY A 165 -4.45 20.65 -3.47
C GLY A 165 -4.78 20.02 -4.82
N ASP A 166 -3.80 19.38 -5.50
CA ASP A 166 -3.95 18.77 -6.82
C ASP A 166 -4.57 17.35 -6.79
N GLY A 167 -4.68 16.77 -5.58
CA GLY A 167 -5.27 15.44 -5.38
C GLY A 167 -4.34 14.27 -5.73
N GLU A 168 -3.06 14.51 -6.05
CA GLU A 168 -2.10 13.43 -6.36
C GLU A 168 -2.01 12.36 -5.26
N ALA A 169 -2.23 12.75 -3.99
CA ALA A 169 -2.25 11.82 -2.86
C ALA A 169 -3.31 10.73 -2.98
N PHE A 170 -4.41 10.98 -3.70
CA PHE A 170 -5.56 10.08 -3.82
C PHE A 170 -5.52 9.19 -5.06
N ARG A 171 -4.46 9.27 -5.83
CA ARG A 171 -4.26 8.40 -6.97
C ARG A 171 -3.86 6.99 -6.56
N THR A 172 -4.05 6.06 -7.49
CA THR A 172 -3.56 4.69 -7.34
C THR A 172 -2.08 4.70 -6.93
N SER A 173 -1.74 3.92 -5.93
CA SER A 173 -0.37 3.76 -5.40
C SER A 173 0.12 2.33 -5.60
N GLY A 174 1.42 2.13 -5.55
CA GLY A 174 2.07 0.81 -5.70
C GLY A 174 3.23 0.89 -6.67
N CYS A 175 3.35 -0.10 -7.57
CA CYS A 175 4.42 -0.13 -8.56
C CYS A 175 4.42 1.12 -9.45
N PRO A 176 5.59 1.51 -10.01
CA PRO A 176 5.70 2.64 -10.91
C PRO A 176 4.67 2.56 -12.05
N HIS A 177 4.05 3.70 -12.37
CA HIS A 177 3.03 3.82 -13.42
C HIS A 177 1.72 3.04 -13.19
N CYS A 178 1.47 2.55 -11.96
CA CYS A 178 0.21 1.89 -11.65
C CYS A 178 -0.97 2.87 -11.83
N ASN A 179 -1.94 2.48 -12.64
CA ASN A 179 -3.14 3.27 -12.95
C ASN A 179 -4.43 2.48 -12.72
N ARG A 180 -4.37 1.40 -11.93
CA ARG A 180 -5.54 0.56 -11.67
C ARG A 180 -6.57 1.33 -10.84
N PRO A 181 -7.83 1.51 -11.35
CA PRO A 181 -8.86 2.26 -10.62
C PRO A 181 -9.53 1.42 -9.54
N PHE A 182 -9.67 0.13 -9.80
CA PHE A 182 -10.31 -0.83 -8.90
C PHE A 182 -9.44 -2.07 -8.74
N TYR A 183 -9.37 -2.60 -7.54
CA TYR A 183 -8.74 -3.89 -7.27
C TYR A 183 -9.82 -4.98 -7.18
N ASN A 184 -10.59 -4.97 -6.10
CA ASN A 184 -11.72 -5.86 -5.89
C ASN A 184 -13.03 -5.08 -5.64
N GLU A 185 -12.96 -3.75 -5.54
CA GLU A 185 -14.11 -2.87 -5.34
C GLU A 185 -15.04 -2.90 -6.56
N GLN A 186 -16.32 -2.74 -6.31
CA GLN A 186 -17.31 -2.66 -7.37
C GLN A 186 -17.17 -1.32 -8.12
N PRO A 187 -17.20 -1.31 -9.45
CA PRO A 187 -17.13 -0.07 -10.25
C PRO A 187 -18.26 0.94 -9.98
N SER A 188 -19.40 0.47 -9.43
CA SER A 188 -20.51 1.31 -9.01
C SER A 188 -20.41 1.82 -7.57
N GLY A 189 -19.39 1.39 -6.84
CA GLY A 189 -19.13 1.82 -5.45
C GLY A 189 -18.33 3.12 -5.38
N PRO A 190 -17.94 3.53 -4.16
CA PRO A 190 -17.09 4.69 -3.99
C PRO A 190 -15.72 4.46 -4.65
N LEU A 191 -15.20 5.49 -5.30
CA LEU A 191 -13.88 5.43 -5.94
C LEU A 191 -12.81 5.65 -4.87
N TYR A 192 -12.18 4.59 -4.40
CA TYR A 192 -11.08 4.67 -3.43
C TYR A 192 -9.79 5.21 -4.06
N ASN A 193 -9.49 4.86 -5.31
CA ASN A 193 -8.27 5.27 -6.00
C ASN A 193 -8.61 5.92 -7.34
N TYR A 194 -7.98 7.05 -7.64
CA TYR A 194 -8.12 7.68 -8.94
C TYR A 194 -7.03 7.16 -9.90
N PRO A 195 -7.39 6.62 -11.08
CA PRO A 195 -6.42 6.05 -12.04
C PRO A 195 -5.71 7.10 -12.88
N ARG A 196 -6.13 8.36 -12.77
CA ARG A 196 -5.66 9.52 -13.55
C ARG A 196 -5.50 10.75 -12.66
N PRO A 197 -4.85 11.81 -13.13
CA PRO A 197 -4.88 13.11 -12.45
C PRO A 197 -6.32 13.55 -12.16
N LEU A 198 -6.54 14.12 -10.98
CA LEU A 198 -7.84 14.59 -10.55
C LEU A 198 -8.15 15.97 -11.16
N THR A 199 -9.41 16.23 -11.42
CA THR A 199 -9.88 17.60 -11.64
C THR A 199 -9.87 18.37 -10.30
N ALA A 200 -9.84 19.70 -10.35
CA ALA A 200 -9.87 20.53 -9.14
C ALA A 200 -11.08 20.21 -8.23
N GLY A 201 -12.24 19.93 -8.83
CA GLY A 201 -13.44 19.54 -8.08
C GLY A 201 -13.33 18.17 -7.43
N GLU A 202 -12.68 17.19 -8.08
CA GLU A 202 -12.42 15.86 -7.52
C GLU A 202 -11.41 15.96 -6.38
N ALA A 203 -10.33 16.72 -6.57
CA ALA A 203 -9.32 16.93 -5.54
C ALA A 203 -9.91 17.58 -4.28
N GLY A 204 -10.70 18.64 -4.44
CA GLY A 204 -11.39 19.30 -3.34
C GLY A 204 -12.34 18.34 -2.58
N ARG A 205 -13.11 17.52 -3.31
CA ARG A 205 -13.97 16.51 -2.66
C ARG A 205 -13.15 15.47 -1.90
N ALA A 206 -12.09 14.94 -2.50
CA ALA A 206 -11.25 13.93 -1.85
C ALA A 206 -10.58 14.46 -0.57
N ILE A 207 -10.21 15.75 -0.53
CA ILE A 207 -9.70 16.40 0.67
C ILE A 207 -10.79 16.51 1.74
N MET A 208 -12.00 16.97 1.38
CA MET A 208 -13.14 17.07 2.32
C MET A 208 -13.58 15.70 2.86
N GLU A 209 -13.48 14.65 2.06
CA GLU A 209 -13.80 13.27 2.46
C GLU A 209 -12.92 12.76 3.63
N MET A 210 -11.76 13.37 3.91
CA MET A 210 -10.92 13.00 5.07
C MET A 210 -11.58 13.36 6.41
N GLU A 211 -12.44 14.39 6.44
CA GLU A 211 -13.06 14.89 7.67
C GLU A 211 -14.19 13.98 8.17
N GLY A 212 -14.82 13.21 7.31
CA GLY A 212 -15.74 12.10 7.54
C GLY A 212 -17.06 12.44 8.11
#